data_2e439a39ab1cedd5cc552752eafa51d6
#
_entry.id   2e439a39ab1cedd5cc552752eafa51d6
#
_cell.length_a   1.000
_cell.length_b   1.000
_cell.length_c   1.000
_cell.angle_alpha   90.00
_cell.angle_beta   90.00
_cell.angle_gamma   90.00
#
_symmetry.space_group_name_H-M   'P 1'
#
loop_
_entity.id
_entity.type
_entity.pdbx_description
1 polymer ?
#
loop_
_entity_poly.entity_id
_entity_poly.type
_entity_poly.pdbx_seq_one_letter_code
_entity_poly.pdbx_strand_id
1 'polypeptide(L)'
;MKEWWKEQFPEVKVCFHEPLKKYTYTKTGGEAECLIFPKDKYETAKIIKALQEKQIPITVLGNASNVIVRDGGIKGAVILLNEMTATKVMGNKILAEAGVSLIEVTKCALEQSLTGLEFACGIPGSVGGAMYMNAGAYGGEVCEVVEFVDVVTRTGEIKRLTNEELEFSYRHSALQESGDLVIDVCFNLSPGKRKSIEAKMEELTHLRESKQPLEYPSCGSVFKRPEGHFTGKLIQDAGLQGFQIGGAQVSKKHAGFIVNIDHATATDYLAVIQHVQEVVFEQFQVALEPEVKIIGEESK
;
A
#
# COMPACT_ATOMS: atom_id res chain seq x y z
N MET A 1 -4.67 -19.35 -21.34
CA MET A 1 -4.48 -17.93 -20.91
C MET A 1 -3.36 -17.23 -21.69
N LYS A 2 -2.13 -17.77 -21.80
CA LYS A 2 -0.98 -17.11 -22.48
C LYS A 2 -1.26 -16.71 -23.95
N GLU A 3 -1.86 -17.59 -24.75
CA GLU A 3 -2.17 -17.30 -26.16
C GLU A 3 -3.20 -16.19 -26.29
N TRP A 4 -4.25 -16.26 -25.48
CA TRP A 4 -5.28 -15.21 -25.44
C TRP A 4 -4.69 -13.81 -25.12
N TRP A 5 -3.77 -13.71 -24.15
CA TRP A 5 -3.11 -12.44 -23.84
C TRP A 5 -2.30 -11.90 -25.00
N LYS A 6 -1.54 -12.76 -25.68
CA LYS A 6 -0.74 -12.35 -26.85
C LYS A 6 -1.59 -11.87 -28.02
N GLU A 7 -2.79 -12.44 -28.17
CA GLU A 7 -3.72 -12.04 -29.24
C GLU A 7 -4.46 -10.74 -28.91
N GLN A 8 -4.95 -10.60 -27.69
CA GLN A 8 -5.76 -9.46 -27.28
C GLN A 8 -4.95 -8.22 -26.87
N PHE A 9 -3.80 -8.43 -26.26
CA PHE A 9 -2.96 -7.38 -25.67
C PHE A 9 -1.47 -7.61 -25.98
N PRO A 10 -1.06 -7.61 -27.26
CA PRO A 10 0.32 -7.95 -27.67
C PRO A 10 1.38 -7.00 -27.09
N GLU A 11 1.00 -5.73 -26.85
CA GLU A 11 1.91 -4.69 -26.33
C GLU A 11 1.95 -4.60 -24.79
N VAL A 12 1.03 -5.28 -24.11
CA VAL A 12 0.98 -5.28 -22.64
C VAL A 12 2.01 -6.26 -22.08
N LYS A 13 2.81 -5.78 -21.15
CA LYS A 13 3.73 -6.64 -20.41
C LYS A 13 2.96 -7.54 -19.45
N VAL A 14 3.05 -8.85 -19.67
CA VAL A 14 2.40 -9.89 -18.86
C VAL A 14 3.42 -10.96 -18.48
N CYS A 15 3.50 -11.26 -17.19
CA CYS A 15 4.32 -12.34 -16.65
C CYS A 15 3.41 -13.44 -16.07
N PHE A 16 3.71 -14.70 -16.34
CA PHE A 16 2.95 -15.83 -15.83
C PHE A 16 3.78 -16.58 -14.78
N HIS A 17 3.12 -17.00 -13.70
CA HIS A 17 3.75 -17.69 -12.56
C HIS A 17 4.93 -16.87 -11.99
N GLU A 18 4.68 -15.57 -11.88
CA GLU A 18 5.70 -14.62 -11.41
C GLU A 18 5.71 -14.55 -9.89
N PRO A 19 6.87 -14.78 -9.23
CA PRO A 19 7.00 -14.72 -7.78
C PRO A 19 6.72 -13.32 -7.23
N LEU A 20 5.66 -13.16 -6.47
CA LEU A 20 5.23 -11.86 -5.92
C LEU A 20 6.18 -11.31 -4.84
N LYS A 21 6.99 -12.16 -4.19
CA LYS A 21 8.06 -11.72 -3.28
C LYS A 21 9.04 -10.71 -3.88
N LYS A 22 9.15 -10.62 -5.21
CA LYS A 22 9.96 -9.60 -5.89
C LYS A 22 9.37 -8.20 -5.76
N TYR A 23 8.05 -8.11 -5.58
CA TYR A 23 7.27 -6.87 -5.61
C TYR A 23 6.75 -6.45 -4.24
N THR A 24 6.65 -7.36 -3.27
CA THR A 24 6.22 -7.06 -1.91
C THR A 24 7.33 -6.44 -1.07
N TYR A 25 6.98 -5.54 -0.17
CA TYR A 25 7.91 -4.94 0.79
C TYR A 25 8.37 -5.94 1.86
N THR A 26 7.56 -6.93 2.19
CA THR A 26 7.91 -8.03 3.10
C THR A 26 8.93 -9.01 2.50
N LYS A 27 9.11 -8.99 1.15
CA LYS A 27 9.88 -9.98 0.40
C LYS A 27 9.36 -11.42 0.57
N THR A 28 8.06 -11.54 0.82
CA THR A 28 7.32 -12.81 0.94
C THR A 28 6.22 -12.90 -0.10
N GLY A 29 5.64 -14.07 -0.28
CA GLY A 29 4.49 -14.32 -1.14
C GLY A 29 4.78 -15.29 -2.29
N GLY A 30 3.77 -16.11 -2.60
CA GLY A 30 3.79 -17.05 -3.71
C GLY A 30 3.70 -16.38 -5.08
N GLU A 31 3.34 -17.14 -6.09
CA GLU A 31 3.30 -16.68 -7.48
C GLU A 31 1.97 -16.00 -7.82
N ALA A 32 2.00 -14.98 -8.67
CA ALA A 32 0.83 -14.56 -9.43
C ALA A 32 0.63 -15.49 -10.62
N GLU A 33 -0.57 -16.04 -10.80
CA GLU A 33 -0.88 -16.84 -11.99
C GLU A 33 -0.67 -16.02 -13.27
N CYS A 34 -1.11 -14.74 -13.25
CA CYS A 34 -0.92 -13.79 -14.34
C CYS A 34 -0.68 -12.40 -13.74
N LEU A 35 0.51 -11.84 -13.92
CA LEU A 35 0.89 -10.49 -13.46
C LEU A 35 0.97 -9.55 -14.66
N ILE A 36 0.22 -8.43 -14.60
CA ILE A 36 -0.04 -7.53 -15.71
C ILE A 36 0.42 -6.13 -15.34
N PHE A 37 1.08 -5.45 -16.27
CA PHE A 37 1.64 -4.11 -16.11
C PHE A 37 1.06 -3.16 -17.17
N PRO A 38 -0.13 -2.56 -16.94
CA PRO A 38 -0.66 -1.56 -17.85
C PRO A 38 0.14 -0.27 -17.78
N LYS A 39 0.19 0.45 -18.92
CA LYS A 39 0.98 1.68 -19.08
C LYS A 39 0.17 2.95 -18.91
N ASP A 40 -1.14 2.86 -19.09
CA ASP A 40 -2.04 4.01 -19.00
C ASP A 40 -3.47 3.58 -18.62
N LYS A 41 -4.30 4.56 -18.33
CA LYS A 41 -5.70 4.37 -17.93
C LYS A 41 -6.58 3.70 -18.97
N TYR A 42 -6.34 3.94 -20.26
CA TYR A 42 -7.13 3.36 -21.31
C TYR A 42 -6.81 1.90 -21.54
N GLU A 43 -5.54 1.55 -21.44
CA GLU A 43 -5.08 0.17 -21.45
C GLU A 43 -5.61 -0.58 -20.22
N THR A 44 -5.53 0.03 -19.04
CA THR A 44 -6.09 -0.51 -17.78
C THR A 44 -7.60 -0.79 -17.94
N ALA A 45 -8.37 0.17 -18.44
CA ALA A 45 -9.81 0.03 -18.66
C ALA A 45 -10.16 -1.13 -19.62
N LYS A 46 -9.43 -1.26 -20.72
CA LYS A 46 -9.61 -2.37 -21.67
C LYS A 46 -9.30 -3.72 -21.06
N ILE A 47 -8.21 -3.80 -20.27
CA ILE A 47 -7.80 -5.03 -19.58
C ILE A 47 -8.87 -5.45 -18.57
N ILE A 48 -9.32 -4.53 -17.71
CA ILE A 48 -10.38 -4.81 -16.72
C ILE A 48 -11.63 -5.35 -17.39
N LYS A 49 -12.11 -4.67 -18.46
CA LYS A 49 -13.30 -5.09 -19.21
C LYS A 49 -13.14 -6.51 -19.77
N ALA A 50 -12.01 -6.81 -20.40
CA ALA A 50 -11.75 -8.12 -20.99
C ALA A 50 -11.63 -9.24 -19.94
N LEU A 51 -11.05 -8.95 -18.76
CA LEU A 51 -10.98 -9.87 -17.64
C LEU A 51 -12.36 -10.14 -17.04
N GLN A 52 -13.18 -9.08 -16.91
CA GLN A 52 -14.55 -9.18 -16.40
C GLN A 52 -15.43 -10.03 -17.33
N GLU A 53 -15.37 -9.82 -18.66
CA GLU A 53 -16.09 -10.61 -19.66
C GLU A 53 -15.74 -12.11 -19.59
N LYS A 54 -14.50 -12.43 -19.19
CA LYS A 54 -14.04 -13.81 -18.99
C LYS A 54 -14.23 -14.33 -17.57
N GLN A 55 -14.78 -13.52 -16.67
CA GLN A 55 -14.95 -13.86 -15.25
C GLN A 55 -13.63 -14.26 -14.57
N ILE A 56 -12.52 -13.67 -14.97
CA ILE A 56 -11.21 -13.89 -14.35
C ILE A 56 -11.12 -12.99 -13.10
N PRO A 57 -10.83 -13.56 -11.91
CA PRO A 57 -10.63 -12.79 -10.70
C PRO A 57 -9.50 -11.75 -10.86
N ILE A 58 -9.72 -10.55 -10.34
CA ILE A 58 -8.76 -9.44 -10.43
C ILE A 58 -8.32 -9.04 -9.03
N THR A 59 -7.01 -9.00 -8.83
CA THR A 59 -6.35 -8.41 -7.66
C THR A 59 -5.50 -7.24 -8.12
N VAL A 60 -5.62 -6.09 -7.44
CA VAL A 60 -4.81 -4.90 -7.74
C VAL A 60 -3.78 -4.70 -6.66
N LEU A 61 -2.55 -4.46 -7.06
CA LEU A 61 -1.45 -4.12 -6.16
C LEU A 61 -0.86 -2.76 -6.56
N GLY A 62 -0.64 -1.91 -5.57
CA GLY A 62 0.28 -0.78 -5.70
C GLY A 62 1.71 -1.25 -5.36
N ASN A 63 2.46 -0.47 -4.58
CA ASN A 63 3.80 -0.87 -4.12
C ASN A 63 3.81 -2.05 -3.12
N ALA A 64 2.66 -2.66 -2.80
CA ALA A 64 2.52 -3.76 -1.86
C ALA A 64 3.27 -3.53 -0.52
N SER A 65 3.28 -2.28 -0.05
CA SER A 65 3.93 -1.87 1.21
C SER A 65 3.09 -2.13 2.45
N ASN A 66 1.79 -2.42 2.29
CA ASN A 66 0.86 -2.79 3.37
C ASN A 66 0.12 -4.09 3.05
N VAL A 67 0.82 -5.06 2.47
CA VAL A 67 0.24 -6.33 2.00
C VAL A 67 1.13 -7.49 2.38
N ILE A 68 0.52 -8.57 2.86
CA ILE A 68 1.13 -9.90 2.96
C ILE A 68 0.42 -10.78 1.92
N VAL A 69 1.17 -11.26 0.93
CA VAL A 69 0.68 -12.25 -0.03
C VAL A 69 1.00 -13.64 0.52
N ARG A 70 -0.01 -14.49 0.68
CA ARG A 70 0.16 -15.88 1.15
C ARG A 70 1.06 -16.69 0.22
N ASP A 71 1.68 -17.74 0.76
CA ASP A 71 2.66 -18.56 0.04
C ASP A 71 2.05 -19.39 -1.12
N GLY A 72 0.73 -19.65 -1.11
CA GLY A 72 0.00 -20.25 -2.22
C GLY A 72 -0.19 -19.33 -3.43
N GLY A 73 0.13 -18.04 -3.28
CA GLY A 73 0.08 -17.05 -4.36
C GLY A 73 -1.33 -16.54 -4.66
N ILE A 74 -1.50 -15.94 -5.83
CA ILE A 74 -2.75 -15.31 -6.27
C ILE A 74 -3.19 -15.90 -7.60
N LYS A 75 -4.39 -16.45 -7.64
CA LYS A 75 -5.05 -16.93 -8.87
C LYS A 75 -5.69 -15.80 -9.65
N GLY A 76 -5.87 -16.03 -10.95
CA GLY A 76 -6.43 -15.05 -11.87
C GLY A 76 -5.41 -13.99 -12.27
N ALA A 77 -5.86 -12.76 -12.40
CA ALA A 77 -5.06 -11.63 -12.86
C ALA A 77 -4.65 -10.72 -11.70
N VAL A 78 -3.36 -10.46 -11.57
CA VAL A 78 -2.81 -9.44 -10.67
C VAL A 78 -2.40 -8.24 -11.51
N ILE A 79 -2.95 -7.07 -11.25
CA ILE A 79 -2.62 -5.82 -11.93
C ILE A 79 -1.69 -5.01 -11.04
N LEU A 80 -0.52 -4.65 -11.56
CA LEU A 80 0.48 -3.84 -10.88
C LEU A 80 0.68 -2.53 -11.65
N LEU A 81 0.29 -1.40 -11.05
CA LEU A 81 0.26 -0.09 -11.70
C LEU A 81 1.60 0.67 -11.66
N ASN A 82 2.70 -0.01 -11.38
CA ASN A 82 4.03 0.59 -11.19
C ASN A 82 4.68 1.14 -12.46
N GLU A 83 4.10 0.92 -13.64
CA GLU A 83 4.51 1.55 -14.89
C GLU A 83 3.75 2.85 -15.18
N MET A 84 2.69 3.15 -14.44
CA MET A 84 1.92 4.40 -14.48
C MET A 84 2.53 5.41 -13.49
N THR A 85 3.55 6.15 -13.91
CA THR A 85 4.38 6.97 -13.02
C THR A 85 4.50 8.43 -13.44
N ALA A 86 3.60 8.92 -14.29
CA ALA A 86 3.61 10.32 -14.70
C ALA A 86 3.09 11.24 -13.59
N THR A 87 3.71 12.41 -13.49
CA THR A 87 3.29 13.49 -12.58
C THR A 87 3.24 14.81 -13.35
N LYS A 88 2.18 15.60 -13.12
CA LYS A 88 1.98 16.91 -13.77
C LYS A 88 1.62 17.96 -12.72
N VAL A 89 2.36 19.08 -12.74
CA VAL A 89 2.07 20.23 -11.90
C VAL A 89 1.20 21.23 -12.64
N MET A 90 0.16 21.74 -11.97
CA MET A 90 -0.81 22.69 -12.51
C MET A 90 -1.13 23.76 -11.46
N GLY A 91 -0.29 24.80 -11.36
CA GLY A 91 -0.40 25.81 -10.31
C GLY A 91 -0.09 25.20 -8.95
N ASN A 92 -1.06 25.23 -8.04
CA ASN A 92 -0.98 24.60 -6.72
C ASN A 92 -1.50 23.13 -6.69
N LYS A 93 -1.77 22.55 -7.84
CA LYS A 93 -2.23 21.16 -7.94
C LYS A 93 -1.15 20.27 -8.53
N ILE A 94 -1.10 19.04 -8.00
CA ILE A 94 -0.25 17.96 -8.54
C ILE A 94 -1.18 16.82 -8.95
N LEU A 95 -1.18 16.50 -10.24
CA LEU A 95 -1.83 15.30 -10.77
C LEU A 95 -0.77 14.21 -10.88
N ALA A 96 -1.00 13.08 -10.22
CA ALA A 96 -0.08 11.94 -10.20
C ALA A 96 -0.80 10.65 -10.57
N GLU A 97 -0.18 9.84 -11.42
CA GLU A 97 -0.68 8.49 -11.72
C GLU A 97 -0.53 7.56 -10.50
N ALA A 98 -1.36 6.53 -10.45
CA ALA A 98 -1.50 5.63 -9.29
C ALA A 98 -0.21 4.88 -8.90
N GLY A 99 0.68 4.63 -9.85
CA GLY A 99 1.96 3.96 -9.62
C GLY A 99 3.08 4.87 -9.11
N VAL A 100 2.90 6.19 -9.15
CA VAL A 100 3.89 7.13 -8.60
C VAL A 100 4.11 6.83 -7.12
N SER A 101 5.37 6.84 -6.68
CA SER A 101 5.68 6.78 -5.25
C SER A 101 5.13 8.02 -4.54
N LEU A 102 4.42 7.83 -3.41
CA LEU A 102 3.92 8.96 -2.63
C LEU A 102 5.07 9.88 -2.17
N ILE A 103 6.23 9.32 -1.86
CA ILE A 103 7.45 10.07 -1.53
C ILE A 103 7.88 10.99 -2.69
N GLU A 104 7.80 10.52 -3.94
CA GLU A 104 8.16 11.37 -5.10
C GLU A 104 7.17 12.52 -5.28
N VAL A 105 5.88 12.32 -4.98
CA VAL A 105 4.90 13.42 -4.98
C VAL A 105 5.25 14.49 -3.93
N THR A 106 5.70 14.06 -2.73
CA THR A 106 6.12 15.03 -1.69
C THR A 106 7.36 15.82 -2.08
N LYS A 107 8.31 15.20 -2.77
CA LYS A 107 9.48 15.89 -3.33
C LYS A 107 9.08 16.89 -4.41
N CYS A 108 8.17 16.48 -5.31
CA CYS A 108 7.62 17.37 -6.32
C CYS A 108 6.92 18.60 -5.68
N ALA A 109 6.15 18.39 -4.61
CA ALA A 109 5.51 19.48 -3.86
C ALA A 109 6.56 20.44 -3.25
N LEU A 110 7.62 19.92 -2.64
CA LEU A 110 8.73 20.72 -2.12
C LEU A 110 9.39 21.57 -3.22
N GLU A 111 9.69 20.99 -4.39
CA GLU A 111 10.30 21.68 -5.52
C GLU A 111 9.45 22.85 -6.01
N GLN A 112 8.12 22.70 -5.95
CA GLN A 112 7.14 23.72 -6.32
C GLN A 112 6.79 24.68 -5.16
N SER A 113 7.41 24.52 -4.00
CA SER A 113 7.09 25.29 -2.78
C SER A 113 5.61 25.16 -2.37
N LEU A 114 5.07 23.96 -2.46
CA LEU A 114 3.71 23.61 -2.08
C LEU A 114 3.72 22.83 -0.75
N THR A 115 2.95 23.28 0.23
CA THR A 115 2.79 22.68 1.56
C THR A 115 1.50 21.86 1.64
N GLY A 116 1.47 20.86 2.52
CA GLY A 116 0.32 20.00 2.81
C GLY A 116 0.60 18.51 2.69
N LEU A 117 1.75 18.13 2.09
CA LEU A 117 2.15 16.72 1.91
C LEU A 117 3.37 16.31 2.75
N GLU A 118 3.87 17.16 3.63
CA GLU A 118 5.08 16.89 4.43
C GLU A 118 4.95 15.61 5.27
N PHE A 119 3.75 15.31 5.80
CA PHE A 119 3.47 14.12 6.59
C PHE A 119 3.75 12.81 5.83
N ALA A 120 3.67 12.86 4.50
CA ALA A 120 3.78 11.70 3.64
C ALA A 120 5.21 11.41 3.15
N CYS A 121 6.20 12.27 3.47
CA CYS A 121 7.57 12.20 2.92
C CYS A 121 8.31 10.88 3.17
N GLY A 122 7.87 10.09 4.14
CA GLY A 122 8.44 8.78 4.45
C GLY A 122 7.49 7.60 4.26
N ILE A 123 6.26 7.78 3.74
CA ILE A 123 5.31 6.68 3.55
C ILE A 123 5.70 5.87 2.30
N PRO A 124 6.11 4.58 2.43
CA PRO A 124 6.62 3.78 1.32
C PRO A 124 5.49 3.15 0.51
N GLY A 125 4.61 3.95 -0.06
CA GLY A 125 3.47 3.48 -0.85
C GLY A 125 3.39 4.14 -2.21
N SER A 126 2.56 3.58 -3.10
CA SER A 126 2.14 4.27 -4.32
C SER A 126 0.96 5.20 -4.04
N VAL A 127 0.78 6.19 -4.89
CA VAL A 127 -0.35 7.13 -4.85
C VAL A 127 -1.69 6.38 -4.80
N GLY A 128 -1.90 5.39 -5.67
CA GLY A 128 -3.13 4.59 -5.66
C GLY A 128 -3.36 3.82 -4.37
N GLY A 129 -2.30 3.20 -3.82
CA GLY A 129 -2.38 2.52 -2.53
C GLY A 129 -2.63 3.47 -1.36
N ALA A 130 -2.11 4.70 -1.44
CA ALA A 130 -2.35 5.74 -0.43
C ALA A 130 -3.83 6.16 -0.40
N MET A 131 -4.50 6.29 -1.56
CA MET A 131 -5.94 6.56 -1.65
C MET A 131 -6.77 5.42 -1.08
N TYR A 132 -6.45 4.19 -1.47
CA TYR A 132 -7.14 2.99 -0.98
C TYR A 132 -7.16 2.89 0.55
N MET A 133 -6.05 3.29 1.21
CA MET A 133 -5.86 3.19 2.65
C MET A 133 -6.09 4.50 3.41
N ASN A 134 -6.46 5.62 2.78
CA ASN A 134 -6.37 6.93 3.39
C ASN A 134 -5.05 7.08 4.16
N ALA A 135 -3.94 6.97 3.44
CA ALA A 135 -2.62 6.93 4.07
C ALA A 135 -2.33 8.17 4.89
N GLY A 136 -1.83 7.96 6.09
CA GLY A 136 -1.53 9.05 7.01
C GLY A 136 -0.40 8.73 7.98
N ALA A 137 0.29 9.76 8.42
CA ALA A 137 1.36 9.72 9.41
C ALA A 137 1.48 11.07 10.11
N TYR A 138 1.97 11.10 11.34
CA TYR A 138 2.30 12.34 12.07
C TYR A 138 1.16 13.37 12.15
N GLY A 139 -0.09 12.90 12.15
CA GLY A 139 -1.29 13.74 12.28
C GLY A 139 -1.87 14.27 10.97
N GLY A 140 -1.24 14.00 9.80
CA GLY A 140 -1.79 14.31 8.49
C GLY A 140 -2.28 13.06 7.76
N GLU A 141 -3.26 13.19 6.89
CA GLU A 141 -3.84 12.14 6.05
C GLU A 141 -4.06 12.64 4.62
N VAL A 142 -4.03 11.74 3.63
CA VAL A 142 -4.18 12.13 2.22
C VAL A 142 -5.55 12.74 1.92
N CYS A 143 -6.60 12.40 2.65
CA CYS A 143 -7.93 12.99 2.51
C CYS A 143 -7.95 14.51 2.70
N GLU A 144 -7.00 15.08 3.44
CA GLU A 144 -6.90 16.53 3.69
C GLU A 144 -6.47 17.33 2.45
N VAL A 145 -5.83 16.66 1.49
CA VAL A 145 -5.21 17.31 0.32
C VAL A 145 -5.65 16.75 -1.04
N VAL A 146 -6.44 15.70 -1.06
CA VAL A 146 -7.00 15.12 -2.30
C VAL A 146 -8.21 15.95 -2.76
N GLU A 147 -8.19 16.38 -4.02
CA GLU A 147 -9.32 17.04 -4.67
C GLU A 147 -10.25 16.04 -5.36
N PHE A 148 -9.68 15.14 -6.18
CA PHE A 148 -10.40 14.06 -6.84
C PHE A 148 -9.48 12.89 -7.15
N VAL A 149 -10.10 11.75 -7.44
CA VAL A 149 -9.44 10.54 -7.92
C VAL A 149 -10.13 10.06 -9.19
N ASP A 150 -9.39 9.81 -10.25
CA ASP A 150 -9.90 9.09 -11.42
C ASP A 150 -9.68 7.59 -11.19
N VAL A 151 -10.71 6.80 -11.44
CA VAL A 151 -10.71 5.34 -11.26
C VAL A 151 -11.14 4.62 -12.52
N VAL A 152 -10.73 3.36 -12.64
CA VAL A 152 -11.36 2.40 -13.54
C VAL A 152 -12.27 1.53 -12.68
N THR A 153 -13.56 1.52 -13.01
CA THR A 153 -14.56 0.69 -12.32
C THR A 153 -14.34 -0.80 -12.63
N ARG A 154 -14.99 -1.67 -11.88
CA ARG A 154 -15.01 -3.11 -12.13
C ARG A 154 -15.53 -3.50 -13.52
N THR A 155 -16.28 -2.61 -14.18
CA THR A 155 -16.81 -2.80 -15.54
C THR A 155 -15.91 -2.23 -16.63
N GLY A 156 -14.78 -1.60 -16.26
CA GLY A 156 -13.83 -1.00 -17.18
C GLY A 156 -14.19 0.43 -17.62
N GLU A 157 -15.10 1.10 -16.90
CA GLU A 157 -15.43 2.50 -17.14
C GLU A 157 -14.47 3.42 -16.38
N ILE A 158 -14.07 4.52 -17.00
CA ILE A 158 -13.29 5.56 -16.32
C ILE A 158 -14.25 6.54 -15.66
N LYS A 159 -14.13 6.70 -14.35
CA LYS A 159 -14.98 7.58 -13.53
C LYS A 159 -14.11 8.48 -12.67
N ARG A 160 -14.57 9.72 -12.43
CA ARG A 160 -13.99 10.61 -11.42
C ARG A 160 -14.78 10.54 -10.13
N LEU A 161 -14.10 10.41 -9.02
CA LEU A 161 -14.63 10.47 -7.67
C LEU A 161 -14.10 11.73 -6.97
N THR A 162 -15.01 12.49 -6.37
CA THR A 162 -14.65 13.62 -5.50
C THR A 162 -14.10 13.12 -4.16
N ASN A 163 -13.51 13.99 -3.38
CA ASN A 163 -13.06 13.68 -2.03
C ASN A 163 -14.22 13.16 -1.14
N GLU A 164 -15.43 13.74 -1.27
CA GLU A 164 -16.62 13.32 -0.54
C GLU A 164 -17.06 11.90 -0.93
N GLU A 165 -17.06 11.56 -2.23
CA GLU A 165 -17.44 10.24 -2.73
C GLU A 165 -16.45 9.15 -2.32
N LEU A 166 -15.23 9.50 -1.91
CA LEU A 166 -14.22 8.56 -1.41
C LEU A 166 -14.45 8.13 0.03
N GLU A 167 -15.34 8.81 0.77
CA GLU A 167 -15.78 8.44 2.14
C GLU A 167 -14.60 8.05 3.05
N PHE A 168 -13.56 8.87 3.03
CA PHE A 168 -12.34 8.59 3.78
C PHE A 168 -12.59 8.53 5.30
N SER A 169 -11.98 7.53 5.92
CA SER A 169 -11.89 7.42 7.37
C SER A 169 -10.55 6.76 7.76
N TYR A 170 -10.35 6.47 9.05
CA TYR A 170 -9.09 5.89 9.52
C TYR A 170 -8.76 4.57 8.80
N ARG A 171 -7.72 4.59 7.97
CA ARG A 171 -7.25 3.44 7.16
C ARG A 171 -8.32 2.86 6.21
N HIS A 172 -9.20 3.72 5.73
CA HIS A 172 -10.35 3.32 4.92
C HIS A 172 -10.69 4.35 3.84
N SER A 173 -11.22 3.87 2.72
CA SER A 173 -11.88 4.64 1.67
C SER A 173 -12.95 3.77 0.98
N ALA A 174 -13.94 4.38 0.34
CA ALA A 174 -14.98 3.69 -0.44
C ALA A 174 -14.42 2.77 -1.53
N LEU A 175 -13.17 2.95 -1.93
CA LEU A 175 -12.45 2.07 -2.87
C LEU A 175 -12.30 0.63 -2.33
N GLN A 176 -12.36 0.43 -1.01
CA GLN A 176 -12.26 -0.90 -0.40
C GLN A 176 -13.51 -1.72 -0.63
N GLU A 177 -14.69 -1.09 -0.75
CA GLU A 177 -15.98 -1.73 -1.04
C GLU A 177 -16.23 -1.83 -2.54
N SER A 178 -16.05 -0.72 -3.28
CA SER A 178 -16.30 -0.70 -4.73
C SER A 178 -15.33 -1.60 -5.48
N GLY A 179 -14.07 -1.65 -5.00
CA GLY A 179 -12.97 -2.32 -5.66
C GLY A 179 -12.57 -1.67 -6.98
N ASP A 180 -12.89 -0.40 -7.17
CA ASP A 180 -12.46 0.40 -8.30
C ASP A 180 -10.96 0.64 -8.23
N LEU A 181 -10.28 0.67 -9.38
CA LEU A 181 -8.85 0.88 -9.48
C LEU A 181 -8.54 2.36 -9.60
N VAL A 182 -7.77 2.90 -8.68
CA VAL A 182 -7.20 4.25 -8.81
C VAL A 182 -6.24 4.31 -10.00
N ILE A 183 -6.38 5.32 -10.84
CA ILE A 183 -5.50 5.56 -12.00
C ILE A 183 -4.81 6.92 -11.95
N ASP A 184 -5.50 7.99 -11.60
CA ASP A 184 -4.95 9.34 -11.42
C ASP A 184 -5.46 9.94 -10.11
N VAL A 185 -4.64 10.72 -9.43
CA VAL A 185 -4.99 11.45 -8.21
C VAL A 185 -4.60 12.90 -8.35
N CYS A 186 -5.52 13.82 -8.07
CA CYS A 186 -5.25 15.24 -8.01
C CYS A 186 -5.12 15.68 -6.55
N PHE A 187 -3.93 16.13 -6.18
CA PHE A 187 -3.66 16.79 -4.90
C PHE A 187 -3.82 18.30 -5.07
N ASN A 188 -4.57 18.95 -4.18
CA ASN A 188 -4.73 20.40 -4.12
C ASN A 188 -4.00 20.92 -2.88
N LEU A 189 -2.89 21.58 -3.11
CA LEU A 189 -1.94 22.00 -2.08
C LEU A 189 -1.97 23.52 -1.90
N SER A 190 -1.29 24.03 -0.91
CA SER A 190 -1.18 25.49 -0.66
C SER A 190 0.25 25.97 -0.92
N PRO A 191 0.43 27.21 -1.45
CA PRO A 191 1.76 27.83 -1.53
C PRO A 191 2.38 27.95 -0.14
N GLY A 192 3.65 27.59 -0.02
CA GLY A 192 4.39 27.64 1.23
C GLY A 192 5.81 28.18 1.07
N LYS A 193 6.52 28.30 2.19
CA LYS A 193 7.95 28.66 2.18
C LYS A 193 8.78 27.38 2.02
N ARG A 194 9.50 27.23 0.91
CA ARG A 194 10.31 26.05 0.62
C ARG A 194 11.17 25.59 1.82
N LYS A 195 11.87 26.51 2.48
CA LYS A 195 12.69 26.19 3.66
C LYS A 195 11.89 25.61 4.83
N SER A 196 10.64 26.06 5.03
CA SER A 196 9.79 25.53 6.10
C SER A 196 9.28 24.12 5.77
N ILE A 197 8.93 23.88 4.51
CA ILE A 197 8.50 22.57 4.01
C ILE A 197 9.66 21.57 4.14
N GLU A 198 10.84 21.94 3.66
CA GLU A 198 12.07 21.13 3.71
C GLU A 198 12.43 20.77 5.16
N ALA A 199 12.49 21.75 6.06
CA ALA A 199 12.78 21.53 7.48
C ALA A 199 11.76 20.58 8.12
N LYS A 200 10.46 20.68 7.74
CA LYS A 200 9.43 19.77 8.26
C LYS A 200 9.60 18.36 7.72
N MET A 201 9.89 18.20 6.43
CA MET A 201 10.16 16.88 5.84
C MET A 201 11.41 16.23 6.46
N GLU A 202 12.49 16.99 6.70
CA GLU A 202 13.70 16.51 7.38
C GLU A 202 13.39 16.04 8.81
N GLU A 203 12.64 16.84 9.59
CA GLU A 203 12.20 16.48 10.94
C GLU A 203 11.45 15.13 10.93
N LEU A 204 10.45 14.98 10.04
CA LEU A 204 9.63 13.80 9.97
C LEU A 204 10.39 12.56 9.47
N THR A 205 11.33 12.76 8.54
CA THR A 205 12.24 11.70 8.08
C THR A 205 13.13 11.21 9.22
N HIS A 206 13.76 12.14 9.96
CA HIS A 206 14.60 11.78 11.11
C HIS A 206 13.78 11.04 12.20
N LEU A 207 12.57 11.51 12.51
CA LEU A 207 11.69 10.82 13.46
C LEU A 207 11.35 9.39 13.01
N ARG A 208 11.18 9.18 11.71
CA ARG A 208 10.89 7.87 11.13
C ARG A 208 12.11 6.95 11.22
N GLU A 209 13.25 7.40 10.75
CA GLU A 209 14.51 6.65 10.77
C GLU A 209 14.94 6.27 12.20
N SER A 210 14.74 7.17 13.16
CA SER A 210 15.09 6.89 14.56
C SER A 210 14.20 5.84 15.20
N LYS A 211 12.92 5.71 14.79
CA LYS A 211 11.92 4.87 15.47
C LYS A 211 11.56 3.59 14.72
N GLN A 212 11.66 3.56 13.38
CA GLN A 212 11.21 2.42 12.58
C GLN A 212 12.36 1.55 12.11
N PRO A 213 12.15 0.22 11.97
CA PRO A 213 13.18 -0.75 11.54
C PRO A 213 13.34 -0.75 10.01
N LEU A 214 13.77 0.38 9.42
CA LEU A 214 13.83 0.57 7.97
C LEU A 214 14.92 -0.29 7.30
N GLU A 215 15.83 -0.84 8.08
CA GLU A 215 16.90 -1.74 7.63
C GLU A 215 16.41 -3.14 7.22
N TYR A 216 15.18 -3.50 7.61
CA TYR A 216 14.58 -4.80 7.29
C TYR A 216 13.34 -4.67 6.41
N PRO A 217 13.10 -5.64 5.51
CA PRO A 217 11.82 -5.74 4.80
C PRO A 217 10.65 -5.88 5.78
N SER A 218 9.57 -5.12 5.56
CA SER A 218 8.37 -5.17 6.38
C SER A 218 7.16 -4.55 5.66
N CYS A 219 5.97 -4.72 6.22
CA CYS A 219 4.74 -4.08 5.73
C CYS A 219 4.29 -2.90 6.61
N GLY A 220 5.20 -2.25 7.31
CA GLY A 220 4.86 -1.17 8.24
C GLY A 220 4.29 -1.69 9.56
N SER A 221 3.46 -0.88 10.22
CA SER A 221 2.70 -1.30 11.39
C SER A 221 1.69 -2.37 11.00
N VAL A 222 1.73 -3.51 11.69
CA VAL A 222 0.91 -4.67 11.32
C VAL A 222 -0.53 -4.54 11.81
N PHE A 223 -0.76 -3.87 12.94
CA PHE A 223 -2.06 -3.77 13.58
C PHE A 223 -2.56 -2.34 13.64
N LYS A 224 -3.88 -2.17 13.51
CA LYS A 224 -4.59 -0.91 13.80
C LYS A 224 -4.37 -0.48 15.25
N ARG A 225 -4.50 0.80 15.50
CA ARG A 225 -4.44 1.31 16.87
C ARG A 225 -5.76 1.02 17.58
N PRO A 226 -5.78 0.22 18.67
CA PRO A 226 -6.97 0.00 19.46
C PRO A 226 -7.39 1.28 20.20
N GLU A 227 -8.69 1.44 20.46
CA GLU A 227 -9.21 2.57 21.22
C GLU A 227 -8.57 2.64 22.62
N GLY A 228 -8.10 3.82 22.99
CA GLY A 228 -7.46 4.06 24.30
C GLY A 228 -6.04 3.47 24.45
N HIS A 229 -5.51 2.79 23.45
CA HIS A 229 -4.21 2.09 23.55
C HIS A 229 -3.25 2.45 22.42
N PHE A 230 -1.99 2.15 22.62
CA PHE A 230 -0.95 2.18 21.58
C PHE A 230 -0.49 0.75 21.30
N THR A 231 -0.71 0.25 20.10
CA THR A 231 -0.40 -1.13 19.69
C THR A 231 1.05 -1.52 20.00
N GLY A 232 2.02 -0.69 19.62
CA GLY A 232 3.43 -0.97 19.92
C GLY A 232 3.74 -1.07 21.41
N LYS A 233 3.06 -0.28 22.25
CA LYS A 233 3.20 -0.34 23.72
C LYS A 233 2.65 -1.65 24.29
N LEU A 234 1.47 -2.07 23.85
CA LEU A 234 0.87 -3.35 24.28
C LEU A 234 1.79 -4.53 23.94
N ILE A 235 2.30 -4.58 22.71
CA ILE A 235 3.19 -5.66 22.25
C ILE A 235 4.53 -5.65 23.02
N GLN A 236 5.06 -4.45 23.31
CA GLN A 236 6.27 -4.29 24.13
C GLN A 236 6.03 -4.74 25.57
N ASP A 237 4.94 -4.32 26.19
CA ASP A 237 4.59 -4.68 27.58
C ASP A 237 4.28 -6.17 27.72
N ALA A 238 3.79 -6.81 26.64
CA ALA A 238 3.65 -8.26 26.53
C ALA A 238 5.00 -9.01 26.46
N GLY A 239 6.14 -8.31 26.35
CA GLY A 239 7.46 -8.91 26.25
C GLY A 239 7.77 -9.55 24.90
N LEU A 240 7.04 -9.18 23.83
CA LEU A 240 7.10 -9.85 22.52
C LEU A 240 8.15 -9.28 21.56
N GLN A 241 8.86 -8.20 21.91
CA GLN A 241 9.95 -7.69 21.05
C GLN A 241 11.04 -8.77 20.86
N GLY A 242 11.39 -9.04 19.61
CA GLY A 242 12.35 -10.08 19.25
C GLY A 242 11.74 -11.49 19.16
N PHE A 243 10.45 -11.69 19.48
CA PHE A 243 9.77 -12.96 19.22
C PHE A 243 9.81 -13.31 17.73
N GLN A 244 10.15 -14.55 17.40
CA GLN A 244 10.47 -14.96 16.04
C GLN A 244 9.86 -16.33 15.72
N ILE A 245 9.31 -16.46 14.51
CA ILE A 245 8.95 -17.73 13.91
C ILE A 245 9.55 -17.76 12.50
N GLY A 246 10.31 -18.81 12.18
CA GLY A 246 11.05 -18.88 10.93
C GLY A 246 11.91 -17.62 10.69
N GLY A 247 11.74 -16.95 9.57
CA GLY A 247 12.42 -15.70 9.24
C GLY A 247 11.68 -14.43 9.69
N ALA A 248 10.48 -14.51 10.23
CA ALA A 248 9.67 -13.36 10.65
C ALA A 248 9.87 -13.06 12.14
N GLN A 249 10.10 -11.80 12.50
CA GLN A 249 10.39 -11.37 13.87
C GLN A 249 9.61 -10.11 14.23
N VAL A 250 9.07 -10.03 15.46
CA VAL A 250 8.62 -8.76 16.05
C VAL A 250 9.84 -7.86 16.22
N SER A 251 9.83 -6.70 15.60
CA SER A 251 11.00 -5.81 15.60
C SER A 251 11.45 -5.42 17.00
N LYS A 252 12.74 -5.53 17.25
CA LYS A 252 13.38 -5.07 18.50
C LYS A 252 13.39 -3.55 18.64
N LYS A 253 13.29 -2.81 17.50
CA LYS A 253 13.29 -1.35 17.46
C LYS A 253 11.89 -0.76 17.63
N HIS A 254 10.86 -1.37 16.99
CA HIS A 254 9.47 -0.91 17.06
C HIS A 254 8.52 -2.09 17.12
N ALA A 255 7.94 -2.36 18.28
CA ALA A 255 7.14 -3.57 18.53
C ALA A 255 5.87 -3.72 17.63
N GLY A 256 5.37 -2.63 17.05
CA GLY A 256 4.25 -2.68 16.09
C GLY A 256 4.62 -3.21 14.71
N PHE A 257 5.91 -3.46 14.43
CA PHE A 257 6.42 -3.98 13.16
C PHE A 257 6.79 -5.45 13.28
N ILE A 258 6.46 -6.22 12.27
CA ILE A 258 7.03 -7.55 12.04
C ILE A 258 7.96 -7.42 10.83
N VAL A 259 9.19 -7.87 10.96
CA VAL A 259 10.26 -7.72 9.99
C VAL A 259 10.73 -9.08 9.46
N ASN A 260 11.15 -9.11 8.20
CA ASN A 260 11.80 -10.26 7.61
C ASN A 260 13.30 -10.17 7.87
N ILE A 261 13.81 -10.97 8.79
CA ILE A 261 15.22 -10.95 9.17
C ILE A 261 16.04 -12.01 8.44
N ASP A 262 15.39 -13.07 7.97
CA ASP A 262 16.07 -14.17 7.28
C ASP A 262 15.07 -15.01 6.45
N HIS A 263 14.87 -14.65 5.19
CA HIS A 263 14.07 -15.42 4.23
C HIS A 263 12.70 -15.88 4.73
N ALA A 264 11.99 -15.03 5.49
CA ALA A 264 10.67 -15.34 6.01
C ALA A 264 9.69 -15.74 4.89
N THR A 265 8.79 -16.66 5.22
CA THR A 265 7.60 -16.97 4.43
C THR A 265 6.42 -16.12 4.88
N ALA A 266 5.34 -16.05 4.07
CA ALA A 266 4.11 -15.43 4.52
C ALA A 266 3.49 -16.21 5.70
N THR A 267 3.64 -17.53 5.70
CA THR A 267 3.22 -18.41 6.80
C THR A 267 3.91 -18.03 8.11
N ASP A 268 5.23 -17.75 8.10
CA ASP A 268 5.95 -17.27 9.29
C ASP A 268 5.37 -15.96 9.82
N TYR A 269 5.11 -14.98 8.91
CA TYR A 269 4.49 -13.71 9.28
C TYR A 269 3.13 -13.88 9.93
N LEU A 270 2.27 -14.73 9.34
CA LEU A 270 0.92 -14.98 9.84
C LEU A 270 0.96 -15.67 11.21
N ALA A 271 1.89 -16.59 11.41
CA ALA A 271 2.09 -17.25 12.71
C ALA A 271 2.55 -16.27 13.78
N VAL A 272 3.45 -15.33 13.46
CA VAL A 272 3.86 -14.25 14.40
C VAL A 272 2.68 -13.33 14.70
N ILE A 273 1.87 -12.93 13.69
CA ILE A 273 0.67 -12.10 13.87
C ILE A 273 -0.31 -12.78 14.84
N GLN A 274 -0.61 -14.04 14.60
CA GLN A 274 -1.52 -14.82 15.45
C GLN A 274 -1.02 -14.90 16.89
N HIS A 275 0.23 -15.24 17.09
CA HIS A 275 0.82 -15.32 18.43
C HIS A 275 0.77 -13.97 19.17
N VAL A 276 1.08 -12.87 18.49
CA VAL A 276 0.96 -11.52 19.07
C VAL A 276 -0.48 -11.20 19.48
N GLN A 277 -1.46 -11.55 18.65
CA GLN A 277 -2.88 -11.35 18.98
C GLN A 277 -3.30 -12.15 20.21
N GLU A 278 -2.92 -13.43 20.29
CA GLU A 278 -3.23 -14.33 21.40
C GLU A 278 -2.65 -13.81 22.71
N VAL A 279 -1.35 -13.53 22.75
CA VAL A 279 -0.65 -13.10 23.98
C VAL A 279 -1.14 -11.71 24.45
N VAL A 280 -1.35 -10.76 23.54
CA VAL A 280 -1.87 -9.44 23.92
C VAL A 280 -3.30 -9.56 24.46
N PHE A 281 -4.15 -10.38 23.84
CA PHE A 281 -5.50 -10.62 24.34
C PHE A 281 -5.50 -11.30 25.71
N GLU A 282 -4.66 -12.31 25.92
CA GLU A 282 -4.55 -13.01 27.22
C GLU A 282 -4.11 -12.07 28.35
N GLN A 283 -3.14 -11.19 28.08
CA GLN A 283 -2.57 -10.32 29.12
C GLN A 283 -3.39 -9.05 29.38
N PHE A 284 -3.96 -8.45 28.34
CA PHE A 284 -4.58 -7.12 28.43
C PHE A 284 -6.06 -7.09 28.09
N GLN A 285 -6.65 -8.19 27.62
CA GLN A 285 -8.04 -8.29 27.12
C GLN A 285 -8.30 -7.32 25.96
N VAL A 286 -7.29 -6.98 25.16
CA VAL A 286 -7.37 -6.12 23.98
C VAL A 286 -7.20 -6.96 22.73
N ALA A 287 -8.22 -6.99 21.88
CA ALA A 287 -8.14 -7.66 20.57
C ALA A 287 -7.38 -6.75 19.57
N LEU A 288 -6.28 -7.24 19.03
CA LEU A 288 -5.54 -6.54 17.97
C LEU A 288 -6.11 -6.89 16.60
N GLU A 289 -6.50 -5.88 15.83
CA GLU A 289 -6.97 -6.04 14.46
C GLU A 289 -5.83 -5.76 13.47
N PRO A 290 -5.52 -6.65 12.50
CA PRO A 290 -4.53 -6.37 11.48
C PRO A 290 -4.91 -5.15 10.62
N GLU A 291 -3.95 -4.23 10.43
CA GLU A 291 -4.04 -3.15 9.45
C GLU A 291 -3.55 -3.62 8.07
N VAL A 292 -2.56 -4.52 8.09
CA VAL A 292 -2.01 -5.12 6.88
C VAL A 292 -3.07 -5.96 6.17
N LYS A 293 -3.13 -5.84 4.84
CA LYS A 293 -4.03 -6.64 4.01
C LYS A 293 -3.40 -8.00 3.73
N ILE A 294 -4.10 -9.07 4.11
CA ILE A 294 -3.65 -10.45 3.87
C ILE A 294 -4.46 -10.99 2.69
N ILE A 295 -3.77 -11.36 1.61
CA ILE A 295 -4.38 -11.80 0.36
C ILE A 295 -3.72 -13.07 -0.19
N GLY A 296 -4.38 -13.71 -1.15
CA GLY A 296 -3.88 -14.94 -1.79
C GLY A 296 -4.32 -16.20 -1.08
N GLU A 297 -3.87 -17.33 -1.60
CA GLU A 297 -4.24 -18.68 -1.15
C GLU A 297 -3.21 -19.24 -0.18
N GLU A 298 -3.63 -20.17 0.65
CA GLU A 298 -2.72 -20.95 1.50
C GLU A 298 -1.89 -21.91 0.62
N SER A 299 -0.67 -22.18 1.05
CA SER A 299 0.12 -23.25 0.42
C SER A 299 -0.56 -24.60 0.67
N LYS A 300 -0.63 -25.40 -0.40
CA LYS A 300 -1.14 -26.77 -0.30
C LYS A 300 -0.20 -27.67 0.47
#